data_d0dd53f635ac0c110ae1bff3e3c4ce04
#
_entry.id   d0dd53f635ac0c110ae1bff3e3c4ce04
#
_cell.length_a   1.000
_cell.length_b   1.000
_cell.length_c   1.000
_cell.angle_alpha   90.00
_cell.angle_beta   90.00
_cell.angle_gamma   90.00
#
_symmetry.space_group_name_H-M   'P 1'
#
loop_
_entity.id
_entity.type
_entity.pdbx_description
1 polymer ?
#
loop_
_entity_poly.entity_id
_entity_poly.type
_entity_poly.pdbx_seq_one_letter_code
_entity_poly.pdbx_strand_id
1 'polypeptide(L)'
;MERLFRFKYPKLAILGICIVVAYFVFSMNPVKEFMNSAGENYFGVAIAGFLFSFGFTTPFAIGAFVTMNPQNVFLSAITGGFFAMLADLTIFGIIKMSFMNEFRKLKKTKTAKTFVSFEPNWNKKIKHYFLYAFAGIVIASPLPDELGVSMIMWLGKIKPLPLAIVTFVANTLGIFVILNL
;
A
#
# COMPACT_ATOMS: atom_id res chain seq x y z
N MET A 1 31.21 10.02 21.02
CA MET A 1 30.20 10.93 20.45
C MET A 1 29.23 10.22 19.47
N GLU A 2 28.69 9.04 19.84
CA GLU A 2 27.89 8.21 18.92
C GLU A 2 26.52 7.78 19.49
N ARG A 3 25.85 8.62 20.27
CA ARG A 3 24.55 8.26 20.87
C ARG A 3 23.42 9.25 20.59
N LEU A 4 23.52 10.15 19.61
CA LEU A 4 22.58 11.26 19.49
C LEU A 4 21.35 11.01 18.61
N PHE A 5 21.25 9.92 17.82
CA PHE A 5 20.06 9.66 17.01
C PHE A 5 19.70 8.17 16.94
N ARG A 6 19.40 7.56 18.07
CA ARG A 6 18.71 6.26 18.07
C ARG A 6 17.21 6.54 17.96
N PHE A 7 16.75 6.86 16.76
CA PHE A 7 15.31 6.96 16.49
C PHE A 7 14.65 5.64 16.86
N LYS A 8 13.70 5.69 17.81
CA LYS A 8 12.93 4.52 18.24
C LYS A 8 12.12 3.90 17.09
N TYR A 9 11.82 4.71 16.06
CA TYR A 9 11.05 4.32 14.89
C TYR A 9 11.65 4.94 13.61
N PRO A 10 12.75 4.41 13.07
CA PRO A 10 13.43 4.98 11.90
C PRO A 10 12.56 4.99 10.64
N LYS A 11 11.69 3.99 10.46
CA LYS A 11 10.78 3.90 9.30
C LYS A 11 9.75 5.04 9.30
N LEU A 12 9.20 5.42 10.46
CA LEU A 12 8.28 6.54 10.57
C LEU A 12 8.97 7.89 10.33
N ALA A 13 10.23 8.03 10.75
CA ALA A 13 11.01 9.23 10.47
C ALA A 13 11.26 9.38 8.96
N ILE A 14 11.59 8.30 8.26
CA ILE A 14 11.78 8.31 6.80
C ILE A 14 10.45 8.68 6.11
N LEU A 15 9.32 8.09 6.52
CA LEU A 15 8.01 8.43 5.97
C LEU A 15 7.69 9.92 6.17
N GLY A 16 7.95 10.46 7.37
CA GLY A 16 7.79 11.89 7.65
C GLY A 16 8.65 12.78 6.73
N ILE A 17 9.90 12.39 6.49
CA ILE A 17 10.79 13.07 5.54
C ILE A 17 10.20 12.99 4.12
N CYS A 18 9.74 11.82 3.68
CA CYS A 18 9.11 11.66 2.36
C CYS A 18 7.89 12.59 2.19
N ILE A 19 7.05 12.75 3.21
CA ILE A 19 5.89 13.67 3.18
C ILE A 19 6.35 15.12 3.00
N VAL A 20 7.35 15.55 3.79
CA VAL A 20 7.89 16.91 3.71
C VAL A 20 8.51 17.17 2.34
N VAL A 21 9.34 16.24 1.85
CA VAL A 21 9.98 16.36 0.53
C VAL A 21 8.92 16.38 -0.58
N ALA A 22 7.92 15.51 -0.53
CA ALA A 22 6.83 15.49 -1.50
C ALA A 22 6.10 16.86 -1.52
N TYR A 23 5.77 17.41 -0.36
CA TYR A 23 5.13 18.73 -0.27
C TYR A 23 5.97 19.83 -0.96
N PHE A 24 7.27 19.89 -0.69
CA PHE A 24 8.15 20.87 -1.35
C PHE A 24 8.24 20.64 -2.86
N VAL A 25 8.43 19.42 -3.31
CA VAL A 25 8.56 19.08 -4.73
C VAL A 25 7.29 19.48 -5.49
N PHE A 26 6.11 19.10 -5.01
CA PHE A 26 4.85 19.40 -5.69
C PHE A 26 4.34 20.84 -5.48
N SER A 27 5.02 21.63 -4.64
CA SER A 27 4.79 23.08 -4.54
C SER A 27 5.51 23.86 -5.65
N MET A 28 6.49 23.27 -6.34
CA MET A 28 7.27 23.94 -7.39
C MET A 28 6.48 24.05 -8.69
N ASN A 29 6.43 25.25 -9.29
CA ASN A 29 5.69 25.49 -10.54
C ASN A 29 6.07 24.55 -11.70
N PRO A 30 7.36 24.28 -12.01
CA PRO A 30 7.70 23.38 -13.11
C PRO A 30 7.22 21.94 -12.88
N VAL A 31 7.14 21.49 -11.62
CA VAL A 31 6.60 20.16 -11.28
C VAL A 31 5.09 20.13 -11.48
N LYS A 32 4.37 21.21 -11.10
CA LYS A 32 2.93 21.32 -11.33
C LYS A 32 2.58 21.30 -12.80
N GLU A 33 3.30 22.05 -13.64
CA GLU A 33 3.10 22.07 -15.09
C GLU A 33 3.34 20.67 -15.72
N PHE A 34 4.44 20.03 -15.31
CA PHE A 34 4.73 18.66 -15.73
C PHE A 34 3.64 17.68 -15.30
N MET A 35 3.16 17.76 -14.05
CA MET A 35 2.09 16.89 -13.54
C MET A 35 0.74 17.14 -14.23
N ASN A 36 0.42 18.39 -14.55
CA ASN A 36 -0.78 18.72 -15.33
C ASN A 36 -0.73 18.06 -16.70
N SER A 37 0.39 18.20 -17.41
CA SER A 37 0.60 17.54 -18.70
C SER A 37 0.57 16.00 -18.61
N ALA A 38 1.12 15.45 -17.54
CA ALA A 38 1.06 14.01 -17.26
C ALA A 38 -0.37 13.53 -16.91
N GLY A 39 -1.18 14.39 -16.29
CA GLY A 39 -2.57 14.11 -15.94
C GLY A 39 -3.51 14.06 -17.15
N GLU A 40 -3.20 14.78 -18.22
CA GLU A 40 -3.92 14.69 -19.50
C GLU A 40 -3.74 13.33 -20.17
N ASN A 41 -2.62 12.67 -19.88
CA ASN A 41 -2.28 11.34 -20.39
C ASN A 41 -2.47 10.31 -19.26
N TYR A 42 -3.32 9.30 -19.49
CA TYR A 42 -3.53 8.21 -18.53
C TYR A 42 -2.26 7.45 -18.13
N PHE A 43 -1.18 7.61 -18.89
CA PHE A 43 0.12 7.03 -18.57
C PHE A 43 0.73 7.63 -17.30
N GLY A 44 0.66 8.95 -17.12
CA GLY A 44 1.11 9.61 -15.88
C GLY A 44 0.27 9.16 -14.68
N VAL A 45 -1.05 9.05 -14.88
CA VAL A 45 -1.98 8.51 -13.86
C VAL A 45 -1.64 7.07 -13.51
N ALA A 46 -1.28 6.23 -14.49
CA ALA A 46 -0.88 4.85 -14.29
C ALA A 46 0.39 4.73 -13.43
N ILE A 47 1.41 5.53 -13.72
CA ILE A 47 2.65 5.57 -12.94
C ILE A 47 2.37 6.04 -11.51
N ALA A 48 1.61 7.13 -11.33
CA ALA A 48 1.23 7.61 -10.00
C ALA A 48 0.45 6.55 -9.23
N GLY A 49 -0.50 5.86 -9.87
CA GLY A 49 -1.24 4.75 -9.29
C GLY A 49 -0.35 3.60 -8.85
N PHE A 50 0.61 3.21 -9.68
CA PHE A 50 1.58 2.17 -9.31
C PHE A 50 2.40 2.57 -8.08
N LEU A 51 2.89 3.81 -8.02
CA LEU A 51 3.65 4.35 -6.89
C LEU A 51 2.80 4.52 -5.62
N PHE A 52 1.48 4.66 -5.77
CA PHE A 52 0.56 4.87 -4.65
C PHE A 52 0.56 3.70 -3.65
N SER A 53 0.76 2.48 -4.12
CA SER A 53 0.78 1.27 -3.28
C SER A 53 2.08 1.04 -2.51
N PHE A 54 3.16 1.75 -2.83
CA PHE A 54 4.40 1.62 -2.07
C PHE A 54 4.45 2.65 -0.94
N GLY A 55 4.48 2.23 0.31
CA GLY A 55 4.37 3.08 1.49
C GLY A 55 5.26 4.33 1.51
N PHE A 56 6.51 4.23 1.02
CA PHE A 56 7.42 5.39 0.98
C PHE A 56 7.20 6.31 -0.22
N THR A 57 6.64 5.82 -1.31
CA THR A 57 6.33 6.61 -2.51
C THR A 57 4.90 7.15 -2.50
N THR A 58 4.03 6.66 -1.60
CA THR A 58 2.65 7.13 -1.46
C THR A 58 2.52 8.65 -1.30
N PRO A 59 3.35 9.37 -0.50
CA PRO A 59 3.27 10.82 -0.42
C PRO A 59 3.52 11.52 -1.76
N PHE A 60 4.42 10.97 -2.58
CA PHE A 60 4.71 11.51 -3.91
C PHE A 60 3.55 11.22 -4.88
N ALA A 61 2.96 10.03 -4.82
CA ALA A 61 1.79 9.69 -5.61
C ALA A 61 0.59 10.57 -5.26
N ILE A 62 0.34 10.84 -3.97
CA ILE A 62 -0.70 11.77 -3.51
C ILE A 62 -0.42 13.17 -4.04
N GLY A 63 0.82 13.68 -3.90
CA GLY A 63 1.22 14.98 -4.42
C GLY A 63 1.00 15.07 -5.94
N ALA A 64 1.33 14.01 -6.69
CA ALA A 64 1.06 13.93 -8.12
C ALA A 64 -0.45 14.02 -8.41
N PHE A 65 -1.28 13.20 -7.78
CA PHE A 65 -2.73 13.21 -7.99
C PHE A 65 -3.39 14.55 -7.64
N VAL A 66 -2.97 15.20 -6.55
CA VAL A 66 -3.50 16.52 -6.15
C VAL A 66 -3.12 17.61 -7.15
N THR A 67 -1.97 17.48 -7.81
CA THR A 67 -1.50 18.48 -8.80
C THR A 67 -1.93 18.16 -10.23
N MET A 68 -2.34 16.90 -10.53
CA MET A 68 -2.88 16.53 -11.82
C MET A 68 -4.31 17.12 -12.01
N ASN A 69 -4.58 17.61 -13.23
CA ASN A 69 -5.92 18.02 -13.62
C ASN A 69 -6.41 17.14 -14.79
N PRO A 70 -6.85 15.90 -14.52
CA PRO A 70 -7.24 14.97 -15.57
C PRO A 70 -8.56 15.39 -16.20
N GLN A 71 -8.71 15.19 -17.52
CA GLN A 71 -9.95 15.48 -18.26
C GLN A 71 -11.15 14.67 -17.73
N ASN A 72 -10.91 13.46 -17.24
CA ASN A 72 -11.95 12.60 -16.69
C ASN A 72 -11.45 11.96 -15.38
N VAL A 73 -11.88 12.52 -14.26
CA VAL A 73 -11.51 12.07 -12.91
C VAL A 73 -11.88 10.61 -12.66
N PHE A 74 -13.05 10.19 -13.14
CA PHE A 74 -13.53 8.81 -12.93
C PHE A 74 -12.66 7.78 -13.67
N LEU A 75 -12.35 8.04 -14.95
CA LEU A 75 -11.47 7.17 -15.73
C LEU A 75 -10.05 7.16 -15.15
N SER A 76 -9.55 8.30 -14.70
CA SER A 76 -8.24 8.41 -14.05
C SER A 76 -8.19 7.65 -12.74
N ALA A 77 -9.24 7.72 -11.93
CA ALA A 77 -9.31 6.93 -10.69
C ALA A 77 -9.32 5.41 -10.97
N ILE A 78 -10.04 4.96 -11.99
CA ILE A 78 -10.05 3.55 -12.41
C ILE A 78 -8.66 3.13 -12.91
N THR A 79 -8.03 3.94 -13.75
CA THR A 79 -6.69 3.66 -14.29
C THR A 79 -5.65 3.61 -13.17
N GLY A 80 -5.61 4.63 -12.31
CA GLY A 80 -4.71 4.67 -11.16
C GLY A 80 -4.94 3.51 -10.20
N GLY A 81 -6.19 3.21 -9.88
CA GLY A 81 -6.58 2.09 -9.03
C GLY A 81 -6.19 0.72 -9.61
N PHE A 82 -6.28 0.55 -10.93
CA PHE A 82 -5.84 -0.66 -11.61
C PHE A 82 -4.31 -0.87 -11.49
N PHE A 83 -3.54 0.18 -11.72
CA PHE A 83 -2.08 0.09 -11.59
C PHE A 83 -1.63 -0.02 -10.13
N ALA A 84 -2.33 0.60 -9.18
CA ALA A 84 -2.12 0.38 -7.75
C ALA A 84 -2.38 -1.08 -7.36
N MET A 85 -3.46 -1.67 -7.83
CA MET A 85 -3.76 -3.10 -7.63
C MET A 85 -2.63 -3.99 -8.20
N LEU A 86 -2.08 -3.69 -9.37
CA LEU A 86 -0.95 -4.45 -9.92
C LEU A 86 0.30 -4.35 -9.04
N ALA A 87 0.57 -3.18 -8.48
CA ALA A 87 1.65 -2.99 -7.51
C ALA A 87 1.41 -3.81 -6.24
N ASP A 88 0.20 -3.79 -5.67
CA ASP A 88 -0.19 -4.59 -4.50
C ASP A 88 -0.02 -6.08 -4.74
N LEU A 89 -0.44 -6.58 -5.91
CA LEU A 89 -0.24 -7.98 -6.29
C LEU A 89 1.24 -8.34 -6.45
N THR A 90 2.04 -7.42 -6.96
CA THR A 90 3.50 -7.60 -7.09
C THR A 90 4.14 -7.71 -5.71
N ILE A 91 3.81 -6.79 -4.79
CA ILE A 91 4.28 -6.81 -3.40
C ILE A 91 3.84 -8.10 -2.72
N PHE A 92 2.56 -8.49 -2.88
CA PHE A 92 2.05 -9.75 -2.34
C PHE A 92 2.80 -10.97 -2.87
N GLY A 93 3.10 -11.00 -4.18
CA GLY A 93 3.87 -12.06 -4.82
C GLY A 93 5.29 -12.17 -4.26
N ILE A 94 5.99 -11.03 -4.13
CA ILE A 94 7.35 -10.96 -3.57
C ILE A 94 7.36 -11.45 -2.13
N ILE A 95 6.44 -10.96 -1.28
CA ILE A 95 6.33 -11.38 0.12
C ILE A 95 6.05 -12.88 0.19
N LYS A 96 5.09 -13.37 -0.58
CA LYS A 96 4.71 -14.78 -0.58
C LYS A 96 5.86 -15.69 -1.00
N MET A 97 6.65 -15.31 -2.01
CA MET A 97 7.80 -16.10 -2.47
C MET A 97 8.96 -16.04 -1.46
N SER A 98 9.30 -14.87 -0.96
CA SER A 98 10.44 -14.67 -0.05
C SER A 98 10.24 -15.38 1.29
N PHE A 99 9.04 -15.36 1.82
CA PHE A 99 8.75 -15.87 3.17
C PHE A 99 8.16 -17.29 3.21
N MET A 100 7.90 -17.92 2.06
CA MET A 100 7.27 -19.25 2.03
C MET A 100 8.10 -20.33 2.75
N ASN A 101 9.43 -20.24 2.70
CA ASN A 101 10.33 -21.17 3.36
C ASN A 101 10.43 -20.93 4.87
N GLU A 102 10.42 -19.67 5.29
CA GLU A 102 10.38 -19.28 6.71
C GLU A 102 9.02 -19.58 7.33
N PHE A 103 7.95 -19.39 6.58
CA PHE A 103 6.59 -19.71 6.97
C PHE A 103 6.41 -21.20 7.32
N ARG A 104 7.04 -22.12 6.58
CA ARG A 104 7.03 -23.55 6.94
C ARG A 104 7.73 -23.83 8.27
N LYS A 105 8.77 -23.08 8.60
CA LYS A 105 9.49 -23.20 9.88
C LYS A 105 8.67 -22.61 11.03
N LEU A 106 8.07 -21.43 10.82
CA LEU A 106 7.25 -20.73 11.82
C LEU A 106 5.96 -21.48 12.18
N LYS A 107 5.32 -22.18 11.22
CA LYS A 107 4.13 -23.02 11.48
C LYS A 107 4.36 -24.11 12.54
N LYS A 108 5.60 -24.50 12.78
CA LYS A 108 5.98 -25.47 13.80
C LYS A 108 6.17 -24.86 15.20
N THR A 109 6.17 -23.55 15.35
CA THR A 109 6.44 -22.85 16.61
C THR A 109 5.17 -22.71 17.44
N LYS A 110 5.28 -22.86 18.78
CA LYS A 110 4.14 -22.75 19.72
C LYS A 110 3.40 -21.42 19.59
N THR A 111 4.11 -20.30 19.41
CA THR A 111 3.58 -18.95 19.24
C THR A 111 2.65 -18.84 18.02
N ALA A 112 2.99 -19.52 16.91
CA ALA A 112 2.15 -19.56 15.72
C ALA A 112 0.82 -20.27 15.96
N LYS A 113 0.81 -21.31 16.79
CA LYS A 113 -0.42 -22.05 17.13
C LYS A 113 -1.36 -21.19 17.99
N THR A 114 -0.84 -20.38 18.90
CA THR A 114 -1.63 -19.48 19.75
C THR A 114 -2.30 -18.36 18.93
N PHE A 115 -1.61 -17.79 17.93
CA PHE A 115 -2.20 -16.78 17.04
C PHE A 115 -3.25 -17.35 16.08
N VAL A 116 -3.06 -18.57 15.61
CA VAL A 116 -4.05 -19.26 14.74
C VAL A 116 -5.30 -19.67 15.52
N SER A 117 -5.21 -19.88 16.84
CA SER A 117 -6.35 -20.20 17.70
C SER A 117 -7.21 -18.99 18.09
N PHE A 118 -6.75 -17.76 17.83
CA PHE A 118 -7.57 -16.56 18.00
C PHE A 118 -8.52 -16.41 16.81
N GLU A 119 -9.50 -17.30 16.72
CA GLU A 119 -10.56 -17.23 15.71
C GLU A 119 -11.77 -16.47 16.28
N PRO A 120 -12.00 -15.21 15.90
CA PRO A 120 -13.27 -14.57 16.20
C PRO A 120 -14.38 -15.35 15.49
N ASN A 121 -15.49 -15.55 16.18
CA ASN A 121 -16.65 -16.33 15.73
C ASN A 121 -17.48 -15.57 14.67
N TRP A 122 -16.83 -15.03 13.67
CA TRP A 122 -17.42 -14.24 12.60
C TRP A 122 -17.83 -15.13 11.43
N ASN A 123 -18.90 -14.71 10.76
CA ASN A 123 -19.39 -15.37 9.55
C ASN A 123 -18.23 -15.55 8.53
N LYS A 124 -17.99 -16.78 8.07
CA LYS A 124 -16.82 -17.16 7.26
C LYS A 124 -16.57 -16.23 6.05
N LYS A 125 -17.62 -15.67 5.44
CA LYS A 125 -17.52 -14.72 4.32
C LYS A 125 -16.97 -13.36 4.77
N ILE A 126 -17.49 -12.79 5.86
CA ILE A 126 -17.08 -11.49 6.41
C ILE A 126 -15.62 -11.55 6.89
N LYS A 127 -15.23 -12.66 7.53
CA LYS A 127 -13.85 -12.93 7.97
C LYS A 127 -12.86 -12.85 6.80
N HIS A 128 -13.20 -13.41 5.63
CA HIS A 128 -12.33 -13.36 4.46
C HIS A 128 -12.16 -11.94 3.91
N TYR A 129 -13.23 -11.18 3.76
CA TYR A 129 -13.16 -9.80 3.27
C TYR A 129 -12.39 -8.88 4.22
N PHE A 130 -12.64 -9.01 5.52
CA PHE A 130 -11.89 -8.24 6.52
C PHE A 130 -10.40 -8.60 6.52
N LEU A 131 -10.07 -9.88 6.34
CA LEU A 131 -8.70 -10.36 6.23
C LEU A 131 -7.98 -9.76 5.02
N TYR A 132 -8.64 -9.68 3.87
CA TYR A 132 -8.08 -9.10 2.66
C TYR A 132 -7.88 -7.58 2.77
N ALA A 133 -8.88 -6.85 3.29
CA ALA A 133 -8.78 -5.42 3.52
C ALA A 133 -7.65 -5.10 4.51
N PHE A 134 -7.56 -5.87 5.58
CA PHE A 134 -6.53 -5.72 6.58
C PHE A 134 -5.13 -6.10 6.06
N ALA A 135 -5.01 -7.14 5.25
CA ALA A 135 -3.75 -7.48 4.58
C ALA A 135 -3.29 -6.38 3.63
N GLY A 136 -4.20 -5.75 2.89
CA GLY A 136 -3.91 -4.58 2.05
C GLY A 136 -3.35 -3.41 2.86
N ILE A 137 -3.99 -3.07 3.99
CA ILE A 137 -3.54 -2.01 4.90
C ILE A 137 -2.15 -2.32 5.48
N VAL A 138 -1.88 -3.59 5.80
CA VAL A 138 -0.60 -4.01 6.38
C VAL A 138 0.53 -3.97 5.36
N ILE A 139 0.27 -4.39 4.14
CA ILE A 139 1.25 -4.32 3.05
C ILE A 139 1.64 -2.86 2.78
N ALA A 140 0.68 -1.93 2.90
CA ALA A 140 0.89 -0.50 2.74
C ALA A 140 1.50 0.20 3.98
N SER A 141 1.57 -0.47 5.13
CA SER A 141 1.98 0.14 6.40
C SER A 141 3.41 -0.27 6.81
N PRO A 142 4.23 0.67 7.32
CA PRO A 142 5.52 0.38 7.94
C PRO A 142 5.35 -0.21 9.34
N LEU A 143 4.67 -1.35 9.47
CA LEU A 143 4.39 -1.98 10.75
C LEU A 143 5.64 -2.61 11.40
N PRO A 144 5.67 -2.71 12.75
CA PRO A 144 6.72 -3.42 13.48
C PRO A 144 6.85 -4.88 13.02
N ASP A 145 8.09 -5.38 12.97
CA ASP A 145 8.43 -6.70 12.42
C ASP A 145 7.62 -7.86 13.03
N GLU A 146 7.23 -7.76 14.30
CA GLU A 146 6.44 -8.79 15.00
C GLU A 146 4.99 -8.89 14.50
N LEU A 147 4.38 -7.74 14.16
CA LEU A 147 3.03 -7.71 13.58
C LEU A 147 3.09 -8.12 12.10
N GLY A 148 4.12 -7.72 11.36
CA GLY A 148 4.34 -8.13 9.97
C GLY A 148 4.45 -9.65 9.85
N VAL A 149 5.18 -10.32 10.75
CA VAL A 149 5.36 -11.79 10.75
C VAL A 149 4.03 -12.52 11.00
N SER A 150 3.23 -12.07 11.99
CA SER A 150 1.93 -12.69 12.29
C SER A 150 0.95 -12.54 11.14
N MET A 151 1.02 -11.44 10.41
CA MET A 151 0.19 -11.16 9.24
C MET A 151 0.61 -11.92 8.00
N ILE A 152 1.92 -12.11 7.78
CA ILE A 152 2.45 -12.99 6.74
C ILE A 152 1.96 -14.43 6.95
N MET A 153 1.82 -14.88 8.20
CA MET A 153 1.21 -16.19 8.50
C MET A 153 -0.24 -16.29 8.03
N TRP A 154 -0.97 -15.18 8.07
CA TRP A 154 -2.34 -15.10 7.58
C TRP A 154 -2.40 -14.96 6.05
N LEU A 155 -1.47 -14.21 5.45
CA LEU A 155 -1.31 -14.06 4.00
C LEU A 155 -1.16 -15.40 3.26
N GLY A 156 -0.56 -16.41 3.88
CA GLY A 156 -0.42 -17.75 3.28
C GLY A 156 -1.74 -18.43 2.93
N LYS A 157 -2.87 -17.98 3.49
CA LYS A 157 -4.23 -18.44 3.17
C LYS A 157 -4.97 -17.55 2.17
N ILE A 158 -4.41 -16.39 1.81
CA ILE A 158 -5.04 -15.41 0.92
C ILE A 158 -4.87 -15.85 -0.53
N LYS A 159 -5.97 -15.83 -1.27
CA LYS A 159 -5.95 -16.03 -2.72
C LYS A 159 -5.70 -14.69 -3.41
N PRO A 160 -4.91 -14.64 -4.50
CA PRO A 160 -4.58 -13.37 -5.17
C PRO A 160 -5.81 -12.67 -5.77
N LEU A 161 -6.79 -13.41 -6.28
CA LEU A 161 -7.96 -12.82 -6.94
C LEU A 161 -8.85 -11.99 -5.99
N PRO A 162 -9.31 -12.49 -4.82
CA PRO A 162 -10.03 -11.65 -3.88
C PRO A 162 -9.21 -10.46 -3.36
N LEU A 163 -7.90 -10.60 -3.19
CA LEU A 163 -7.01 -9.49 -2.82
C LEU A 163 -7.05 -8.41 -3.92
N ALA A 164 -6.87 -8.81 -5.19
CA ALA A 164 -6.92 -7.91 -6.33
C ALA A 164 -8.22 -7.09 -6.38
N ILE A 165 -9.38 -7.75 -6.18
CA ILE A 165 -10.68 -7.06 -6.22
C ILE A 165 -10.78 -6.03 -5.10
N VAL A 166 -10.39 -6.40 -3.87
CA VAL A 166 -10.48 -5.50 -2.72
C VAL A 166 -9.52 -4.31 -2.86
N THR A 167 -8.26 -4.56 -3.24
CA THR A 167 -7.27 -3.50 -3.42
C THR A 167 -7.63 -2.59 -4.60
N PHE A 168 -8.15 -3.14 -5.70
CA PHE A 168 -8.64 -2.36 -6.83
C PHE A 168 -9.73 -1.38 -6.40
N VAL A 169 -10.78 -1.86 -5.72
CA VAL A 169 -11.88 -1.02 -5.26
C VAL A 169 -11.40 0.03 -4.26
N ALA A 170 -10.61 -0.38 -3.27
CA ALA A 170 -10.11 0.53 -2.24
C ALA A 170 -9.21 1.62 -2.83
N ASN A 171 -8.25 1.25 -3.69
CA ASN A 171 -7.35 2.20 -4.34
C ASN A 171 -8.08 3.13 -5.30
N THR A 172 -9.04 2.62 -6.08
CA THR A 172 -9.85 3.43 -7.00
C THR A 172 -10.65 4.49 -6.22
N LEU A 173 -11.30 4.10 -5.12
CA LEU A 173 -12.02 5.04 -4.26
C LEU A 173 -11.08 6.06 -3.60
N GLY A 174 -9.94 5.62 -3.10
CA GLY A 174 -8.93 6.51 -2.51
C GLY A 174 -8.42 7.54 -3.52
N ILE A 175 -8.04 7.10 -4.71
CA ILE A 175 -7.55 7.98 -5.79
C ILE A 175 -8.67 8.91 -6.27
N PHE A 176 -9.91 8.41 -6.38
CA PHE A 176 -11.04 9.25 -6.75
C PHE A 176 -11.26 10.39 -5.76
N VAL A 177 -11.16 10.12 -4.46
CA VAL A 177 -11.25 11.17 -3.43
C VAL A 177 -10.10 12.16 -3.57
N ILE A 178 -8.86 11.69 -3.75
CA ILE A 178 -7.68 12.55 -3.86
C ILE A 178 -7.75 13.46 -5.09
N LEU A 179 -8.22 12.95 -6.23
CA LEU A 179 -8.38 13.73 -7.47
C LEU A 179 -9.50 14.80 -7.40
N ASN A 180 -10.36 14.74 -6.40
CA ASN A 180 -11.42 15.73 -6.16
C ASN A 180 -11.09 16.72 -5.03
N LEU A 181 -9.89 16.64 -4.42
CA LEU A 181 -9.41 17.60 -3.43
C LEU A 181 -8.80 18.84 -4.08
#